data_0c36ae3de83172096179d3d0027e0012
#
_entry.id   0c36ae3de83172096179d3d0027e0012
#
_cell.length_a   1.000
_cell.length_b   1.000
_cell.length_c   1.000
_cell.angle_alpha   90.00
_cell.angle_beta   90.00
_cell.angle_gamma   90.00
#
_symmetry.space_group_name_H-M   'P 1'
#
loop_
_entity.id
_entity.type
_entity.pdbx_description
1 polymer ?
#
loop_
_entity_poly.entity_id
_entity_poly.type
_entity_poly.pdbx_seq_one_letter_code
_entity_poly.pdbx_strand_id
1 'polypeptide(L)'
;MRKSGKRNLVLALSAAMTMGTVMTAYAGPGAQPGSSVSTSSGVITAGQGQTQTESGGPGAAGSGSFTQNEPGQTQQETSPSQPINQPSETVPVAGALENGVLLEKTIGNNNQITNLSMKLNGVDGAISYGVYVNNGGYLPWKGNGVAAGGTESTTYIEAIQVAITGEAAKHYNVYYRGTSAYAGQHGWACNEELMGTVDRGDYLVSLEVVLMPKEAGAPGTYERRFFSNHSEYIRIAEGNTTYTNADGTGYTGWVDHDRARYYFQNGKAVTGWNYIDGMKFFFNENGALIMDVDAHIGKQDSYQIRVNKELNCLTVFAKDGDNGYIVPVKAMLTSVGDDTPLGTFQTPEKHRWRFMVNETYTQYATRIIAGQGFLFHSITYETANPETLITSGYNNLGVTRSLGCIRLTCANAKWIYDNCKIGTEVVIYNDASSPGPFFKPHQVWIPEDQTWDPTDPAFAGR
;
A
#
# COMPACT_ATOMS: atom_id res chain seq x y z
N MET A 1 -4.47 11.74 -65.19
CA MET A 1 -5.32 11.03 -64.20
C MET A 1 -4.42 10.26 -63.24
N ARG A 2 -4.15 10.82 -62.04
CA ARG A 2 -3.44 10.16 -60.94
C ARG A 2 -4.36 10.16 -59.73
N LYS A 3 -4.75 8.96 -59.27
CA LYS A 3 -5.52 8.76 -58.05
C LYS A 3 -4.57 8.80 -56.86
N SER A 4 -4.78 9.74 -55.95
CA SER A 4 -4.11 9.82 -54.66
C SER A 4 -4.85 8.95 -53.63
N GLY A 5 -4.17 7.92 -53.13
CA GLY A 5 -4.67 7.11 -52.03
C GLY A 5 -4.38 7.79 -50.68
N LYS A 6 -5.40 8.09 -49.93
CA LYS A 6 -5.30 8.53 -48.54
C LYS A 6 -4.97 7.29 -47.68
N ARG A 7 -3.78 7.28 -47.08
CA ARG A 7 -3.45 6.34 -45.99
C ARG A 7 -3.98 6.93 -44.67
N ASN A 8 -4.91 6.25 -44.07
CA ASN A 8 -5.34 6.54 -42.72
C ASN A 8 -4.22 6.08 -41.76
N LEU A 9 -3.59 7.04 -41.10
CA LEU A 9 -2.65 6.80 -40.01
C LEU A 9 -3.49 6.67 -38.73
N VAL A 10 -3.62 5.45 -38.23
CA VAL A 10 -4.16 5.19 -36.89
C VAL A 10 -3.04 5.53 -35.91
N LEU A 11 -3.15 6.66 -35.25
CA LEU A 11 -2.32 6.98 -34.11
C LEU A 11 -2.83 6.15 -32.92
N ALA A 12 -2.10 5.09 -32.57
CA ALA A 12 -2.23 4.48 -31.25
C ALA A 12 -1.59 5.42 -30.22
N LEU A 13 -2.42 6.13 -29.46
CA LEU A 13 -1.99 6.82 -28.25
C LEU A 13 -1.76 5.76 -27.17
N SER A 14 -0.53 5.33 -26.98
CA SER A 14 -0.11 4.66 -25.75
C SER A 14 -0.03 5.72 -24.66
N ALA A 15 -1.08 5.81 -23.84
CA ALA A 15 -1.03 6.54 -22.60
C ALA A 15 -0.12 5.75 -21.63
N ALA A 16 1.11 6.21 -21.46
CA ALA A 16 1.96 5.78 -20.35
C ALA A 16 1.30 6.33 -19.06
N MET A 17 0.50 5.51 -18.39
CA MET A 17 0.06 5.78 -17.03
C MET A 17 1.28 5.58 -16.12
N THR A 18 1.88 6.66 -15.66
CA THR A 18 2.68 6.68 -14.44
C THR A 18 1.70 6.44 -13.28
N MET A 19 1.49 5.19 -12.92
CA MET A 19 0.74 4.82 -11.72
C MET A 19 1.60 5.15 -10.52
N GLY A 20 1.29 6.26 -9.86
CA GLY A 20 1.73 6.52 -8.50
C GLY A 20 1.09 5.48 -7.59
N THR A 21 1.89 4.66 -6.98
CA THR A 21 1.48 3.47 -6.29
C THR A 21 1.16 3.71 -4.82
N VAL A 22 0.13 3.09 -4.35
CA VAL A 22 -0.50 3.31 -3.04
C VAL A 22 -0.81 1.99 -2.37
N MET A 23 -0.53 1.86 -1.07
CA MET A 23 -0.85 0.65 -0.30
C MET A 23 -1.43 0.88 1.08
N THR A 24 -2.23 -0.06 1.53
CA THR A 24 -3.04 -0.04 2.74
C THR A 24 -2.59 -0.97 3.83
N ALA A 25 -2.80 -0.55 5.07
CA ALA A 25 -3.24 -1.44 6.13
C ALA A 25 -4.71 -1.11 6.46
N TYR A 26 -5.58 -2.11 6.53
CA TYR A 26 -7.01 -1.96 6.76
C TYR A 26 -7.40 -2.51 8.12
N ALA A 27 -8.19 -1.75 8.87
CA ALA A 27 -9.02 -2.25 9.95
C ALA A 27 -10.49 -2.07 9.55
N GLY A 28 -11.27 -3.14 9.65
CA GLY A 28 -12.66 -3.21 9.22
C GLY A 28 -13.59 -2.24 9.96
N PRO A 29 -14.78 -1.97 9.41
CA PRO A 29 -15.74 -1.04 9.97
C PRO A 29 -16.57 -1.70 11.08
N GLY A 30 -16.70 -1.01 12.21
CA GLY A 30 -17.65 -1.40 13.23
C GLY A 30 -17.63 -0.48 14.43
N ALA A 31 -18.46 0.57 14.43
CA ALA A 31 -19.34 0.94 15.52
C ALA A 31 -19.95 2.32 15.26
N GLN A 32 -21.25 2.35 15.16
CA GLN A 32 -22.07 3.58 15.21
C GLN A 32 -22.01 4.22 16.60
N PRO A 33 -22.10 5.57 16.73
CA PRO A 33 -22.18 6.23 18.02
C PRO A 33 -23.63 6.24 18.53
N GLY A 34 -23.84 5.66 19.68
CA GLY A 34 -25.08 5.74 20.48
C GLY A 34 -24.86 6.54 21.74
N SER A 35 -25.51 7.69 21.78
CA SER A 35 -25.95 8.60 22.87
C SER A 35 -25.67 8.23 24.32
N SER A 36 -25.02 9.19 24.98
CA SER A 36 -25.32 9.94 26.23
C SER A 36 -25.71 9.24 27.53
N VAL A 37 -25.00 9.69 28.60
CA VAL A 37 -25.40 10.08 29.97
C VAL A 37 -25.61 8.97 31.01
N SER A 38 -24.78 8.84 32.04
CA SER A 38 -24.77 9.60 33.30
C SER A 38 -23.85 8.93 34.34
N THR A 39 -23.31 9.78 35.15
CA THR A 39 -22.54 9.60 36.37
C THR A 39 -23.21 8.74 37.44
N SER A 40 -22.41 7.86 38.10
CA SER A 40 -22.40 7.86 39.58
C SER A 40 -21.24 7.01 40.13
N SER A 41 -20.61 7.58 41.15
CA SER A 41 -19.53 7.05 41.98
C SER A 41 -20.00 5.88 42.83
N GLY A 42 -19.10 4.93 43.11
CA GLY A 42 -19.33 3.92 44.12
C GLY A 42 -18.04 3.14 44.40
N VAL A 43 -17.34 3.52 45.43
CA VAL A 43 -16.23 2.83 46.11
C VAL A 43 -16.79 1.66 46.91
N ILE A 44 -16.08 0.53 47.05
CA ILE A 44 -15.72 -0.17 48.29
C ILE A 44 -15.39 -1.66 48.06
N THR A 45 -14.17 -1.98 48.43
CA THR A 45 -13.56 -3.04 49.29
C THR A 45 -13.70 -4.53 49.01
N ALA A 46 -12.54 -5.09 49.16
CA ALA A 46 -12.04 -6.47 49.25
C ALA A 46 -12.86 -7.48 50.07
N GLY A 47 -12.71 -8.75 49.72
CA GLY A 47 -13.11 -9.90 50.55
C GLY A 47 -12.49 -11.20 50.00
N GLN A 48 -11.58 -11.74 50.80
CA GLN A 48 -10.89 -13.05 50.65
C GLN A 48 -11.81 -14.21 51.01
N GLY A 49 -11.43 -15.44 50.55
CA GLY A 49 -11.84 -16.72 51.15
C GLY A 49 -11.93 -17.85 50.11
N GLN A 50 -10.95 -18.61 49.94
CA GLN A 50 -10.48 -19.94 50.45
C GLN A 50 -11.48 -21.10 50.28
N THR A 51 -11.01 -22.11 49.55
CA THR A 51 -10.77 -23.53 49.78
C THR A 51 -11.87 -24.59 49.67
N GLN A 52 -11.42 -25.67 49.05
CA GLN A 52 -11.54 -27.13 49.29
C GLN A 52 -12.70 -27.89 48.63
N THR A 53 -12.40 -28.85 47.83
CA THR A 53 -11.96 -30.26 47.86
C THR A 53 -13.07 -31.31 47.69
N GLU A 54 -12.69 -32.29 46.91
CA GLU A 54 -12.99 -33.75 46.91
C GLU A 54 -14.31 -34.23 46.33
N SER A 55 -14.32 -35.15 45.42
CA SER A 55 -13.92 -36.54 45.25
C SER A 55 -15.15 -37.40 44.82
N GLY A 56 -14.96 -38.37 43.94
CA GLY A 56 -15.83 -39.53 43.85
C GLY A 56 -16.07 -40.08 42.44
N GLY A 57 -15.30 -41.01 41.93
CA GLY A 57 -15.77 -42.00 40.96
C GLY A 57 -16.29 -43.25 41.71
N PRO A 58 -16.50 -44.45 41.15
CA PRO A 58 -16.46 -44.94 39.75
C PRO A 58 -17.65 -45.92 39.42
N GLY A 59 -17.63 -46.51 38.21
CA GLY A 59 -18.41 -47.74 37.92
C GLY A 59 -18.94 -47.78 36.49
N ALA A 60 -18.49 -48.52 35.64
CA ALA A 60 -18.36 -49.92 35.27
C ALA A 60 -19.46 -50.37 34.27
N ALA A 61 -18.96 -50.77 33.11
CA ALA A 61 -19.32 -51.91 32.26
C ALA A 61 -20.75 -52.07 31.65
N GLY A 62 -20.77 -52.37 30.35
CA GLY A 62 -21.88 -52.93 29.64
C GLY A 62 -21.63 -53.14 28.13
N SER A 63 -21.14 -54.33 27.78
CA SER A 63 -20.92 -54.85 26.42
C SER A 63 -22.21 -55.08 25.64
N GLY A 64 -22.20 -54.94 24.28
CA GLY A 64 -23.23 -55.42 23.41
C GLY A 64 -22.90 -55.17 21.92
N SER A 65 -22.37 -56.21 21.26
CA SER A 65 -22.21 -56.30 19.80
C SER A 65 -23.55 -56.57 19.11
N PHE A 66 -23.76 -56.14 17.88
CA PHE A 66 -24.15 -56.91 16.70
C PHE A 66 -24.39 -56.05 15.44
N THR A 67 -23.59 -56.32 14.41
CA THR A 67 -23.75 -56.52 12.95
C THR A 67 -24.64 -55.63 12.07
N GLN A 68 -23.89 -55.11 11.05
CA GLN A 68 -24.19 -55.06 9.59
C GLN A 68 -25.47 -54.42 9.06
N ASN A 69 -25.29 -53.33 8.27
CA ASN A 69 -25.47 -53.34 6.81
C ASN A 69 -25.17 -51.94 6.22
N GLU A 70 -24.30 -51.93 5.22
CA GLU A 70 -24.13 -50.86 4.21
C GLU A 70 -25.29 -50.87 3.19
N PRO A 71 -25.49 -49.82 2.28
CA PRO A 71 -24.46 -48.98 1.70
C PRO A 71 -24.85 -47.48 1.45
N GLY A 72 -23.84 -46.67 1.34
CA GLY A 72 -23.71 -45.67 0.29
C GLY A 72 -24.25 -44.26 0.51
N GLN A 73 -23.35 -43.35 0.90
CA GLN A 73 -23.13 -42.09 0.17
C GLN A 73 -21.83 -41.44 0.69
N THR A 74 -20.88 -41.37 -0.21
CA THR A 74 -19.58 -40.70 -0.03
C THR A 74 -19.76 -39.21 0.11
N GLN A 75 -19.66 -38.68 1.32
CA GLN A 75 -19.30 -37.27 1.52
C GLN A 75 -17.79 -37.19 1.54
N GLN A 76 -17.24 -36.61 0.51
CA GLN A 76 -15.84 -36.29 0.39
C GLN A 76 -15.50 -35.08 1.29
N GLU A 77 -15.10 -35.36 2.53
CA GLU A 77 -14.42 -34.38 3.36
C GLU A 77 -13.13 -34.00 2.66
N THR A 78 -13.05 -32.75 2.18
CA THR A 78 -11.80 -32.15 1.70
C THR A 78 -10.91 -31.92 2.90
N SER A 79 -10.01 -32.85 3.17
CA SER A 79 -8.88 -32.67 4.07
C SER A 79 -8.08 -31.44 3.63
N PRO A 80 -7.59 -30.59 4.56
CA PRO A 80 -6.68 -29.50 4.20
C PRO A 80 -5.46 -30.08 3.51
N SER A 81 -5.17 -29.60 2.31
CA SER A 81 -4.02 -29.99 1.51
C SER A 81 -2.74 -29.80 2.33
N GLN A 82 -1.92 -30.83 2.42
CA GLN A 82 -0.59 -30.71 3.04
C GLN A 82 0.26 -29.67 2.29
N PRO A 83 1.13 -28.91 2.97
CA PRO A 83 2.05 -27.99 2.31
C PRO A 83 2.88 -28.68 1.24
N ILE A 84 2.95 -28.07 0.06
CA ILE A 84 3.76 -28.58 -1.04
C ILE A 84 5.24 -28.33 -0.75
N ASN A 85 5.92 -29.28 -0.15
CA ASN A 85 7.36 -29.26 0.09
C ASN A 85 8.09 -29.68 -1.21
N GLN A 86 8.13 -28.82 -2.24
CA GLN A 86 9.08 -28.96 -3.31
C GLN A 86 10.01 -27.74 -3.34
N PRO A 87 11.34 -27.94 -3.18
CA PRO A 87 12.29 -26.90 -3.55
C PRO A 87 12.11 -26.65 -5.06
N SER A 88 11.72 -25.43 -5.43
CA SER A 88 11.72 -25.00 -6.81
C SER A 88 13.17 -25.01 -7.29
N GLU A 89 13.55 -25.96 -8.16
CA GLU A 89 14.77 -25.80 -8.94
C GLU A 89 14.61 -24.53 -9.78
N THR A 90 15.51 -23.56 -9.58
CA THR A 90 15.54 -22.34 -10.39
C THR A 90 16.04 -22.72 -11.78
N VAL A 91 15.10 -22.93 -12.70
CA VAL A 91 15.45 -23.06 -14.13
C VAL A 91 15.89 -21.67 -14.59
N PRO A 92 17.08 -21.52 -15.20
CA PRO A 92 17.54 -20.25 -15.73
C PRO A 92 16.53 -19.66 -16.69
N VAL A 93 16.14 -18.41 -16.45
CA VAL A 93 15.18 -17.69 -17.31
C VAL A 93 15.95 -17.08 -18.47
N ALA A 94 15.61 -17.45 -19.69
CA ALA A 94 16.27 -16.94 -20.89
C ALA A 94 16.16 -15.41 -20.99
N GLY A 95 17.28 -14.72 -21.14
CA GLY A 95 17.38 -13.26 -21.20
C GLY A 95 17.45 -12.57 -19.83
N ALA A 96 17.37 -13.30 -18.72
CA ALA A 96 17.60 -12.74 -17.40
C ALA A 96 19.05 -12.28 -17.24
N LEU A 97 19.26 -11.15 -16.57
CA LEU A 97 20.60 -10.69 -16.21
C LEU A 97 21.16 -11.60 -15.13
N GLU A 98 22.27 -12.29 -15.46
CA GLU A 98 22.95 -13.15 -14.49
C GLU A 98 23.43 -12.32 -13.29
N ASN A 99 23.10 -12.78 -12.07
CA ASN A 99 23.42 -12.09 -10.81
C ASN A 99 22.91 -10.64 -10.71
N GLY A 100 21.89 -10.25 -11.49
CA GLY A 100 21.34 -8.88 -11.45
C GLY A 100 20.71 -8.49 -10.12
N VAL A 101 20.22 -9.48 -9.34
CA VAL A 101 19.65 -9.27 -8.01
C VAL A 101 20.23 -10.28 -7.02
N LEU A 102 20.85 -9.80 -5.96
CA LEU A 102 21.18 -10.60 -4.78
C LEU A 102 19.97 -10.64 -3.87
N LEU A 103 19.44 -11.82 -3.61
CA LEU A 103 18.29 -12.07 -2.74
C LEU A 103 18.73 -12.92 -1.55
N GLU A 104 18.59 -12.39 -0.34
CA GLU A 104 18.75 -13.13 0.89
C GLU A 104 17.38 -13.36 1.56
N LYS A 105 17.18 -14.53 2.15
CA LYS A 105 15.93 -14.93 2.81
C LYS A 105 16.20 -15.55 4.16
N THR A 106 15.40 -15.20 5.15
CA THR A 106 15.33 -15.91 6.41
C THR A 106 14.15 -16.88 6.38
N ILE A 107 14.42 -18.15 6.63
CA ILE A 107 13.43 -19.21 6.61
C ILE A 107 13.08 -19.58 8.06
N GLY A 108 11.79 -19.51 8.38
CA GLY A 108 11.24 -19.92 9.67
C GLY A 108 10.75 -21.37 9.66
N ASN A 109 9.86 -21.68 10.60
CA ASN A 109 9.21 -22.97 10.69
C ASN A 109 8.39 -23.26 9.42
N ASN A 110 8.23 -24.52 9.03
CA ASN A 110 7.46 -24.94 7.85
C ASN A 110 7.94 -24.33 6.53
N ASN A 111 9.24 -24.01 6.40
CA ASN A 111 9.84 -23.37 5.22
C ASN A 111 9.28 -21.99 4.87
N GLN A 112 8.56 -21.34 5.77
CA GLN A 112 8.00 -20.01 5.54
C GLN A 112 9.11 -18.95 5.44
N ILE A 113 9.02 -18.05 4.46
CA ILE A 113 9.89 -16.87 4.37
C ILE A 113 9.39 -15.86 5.41
N THR A 114 10.24 -15.57 6.42
CA THR A 114 9.90 -14.61 7.50
C THR A 114 10.48 -13.24 7.25
N ASN A 115 11.61 -13.18 6.56
CA ASN A 115 12.32 -11.94 6.25
C ASN A 115 13.09 -12.09 4.95
N LEU A 116 13.34 -10.99 4.25
CA LEU A 116 14.18 -10.96 3.06
C LEU A 116 14.91 -9.63 2.90
N SER A 117 16.01 -9.64 2.16
CA SER A 117 16.68 -8.44 1.66
C SER A 117 17.05 -8.62 0.20
N MET A 118 17.06 -7.51 -0.56
CA MET A 118 17.47 -7.51 -1.97
C MET A 118 18.44 -6.37 -2.25
N LYS A 119 19.43 -6.63 -3.11
CA LYS A 119 20.37 -5.65 -3.59
C LYS A 119 20.65 -5.87 -5.08
N LEU A 120 20.79 -4.79 -5.85
CA LEU A 120 21.29 -4.90 -7.23
C LEU A 120 22.76 -5.31 -7.21
N ASN A 121 23.15 -6.13 -8.17
CA ASN A 121 24.51 -6.62 -8.36
C ASN A 121 24.92 -6.50 -9.82
N GLY A 122 25.98 -5.73 -10.09
CA GLY A 122 26.47 -5.49 -11.45
C GLY A 122 25.60 -4.57 -12.30
N VAL A 123 24.65 -3.85 -11.68
CA VAL A 123 23.79 -2.87 -12.33
C VAL A 123 23.65 -1.65 -11.41
N ASP A 124 23.84 -0.45 -11.97
CA ASP A 124 23.71 0.80 -11.25
C ASP A 124 22.21 1.13 -11.05
N GLY A 125 21.85 1.53 -9.84
CA GLY A 125 20.48 1.84 -9.49
C GLY A 125 20.13 1.45 -8.05
N ALA A 126 18.84 1.44 -7.75
CA ALA A 126 18.32 0.97 -6.49
C ALA A 126 17.21 -0.06 -6.71
N ILE A 127 17.06 -0.99 -5.76
CA ILE A 127 15.94 -1.92 -5.67
C ILE A 127 15.17 -1.67 -4.39
N SER A 128 13.85 -1.63 -4.49
CA SER A 128 12.93 -1.44 -3.37
C SER A 128 11.94 -2.59 -3.30
N TYR A 129 11.50 -2.93 -2.12
CA TYR A 129 10.52 -4.00 -1.92
C TYR A 129 9.62 -3.72 -0.74
N GLY A 130 8.34 -3.99 -0.94
CA GLY A 130 7.29 -3.98 0.06
C GLY A 130 6.82 -5.39 0.32
N VAL A 131 6.54 -5.73 1.56
CA VAL A 131 6.02 -7.04 1.95
C VAL A 131 4.70 -6.91 2.70
N TYR A 132 3.81 -7.86 2.48
CA TYR A 132 2.62 -8.10 3.29
C TYR A 132 2.91 -9.27 4.22
N VAL A 133 2.70 -9.07 5.52
CA VAL A 133 2.95 -10.10 6.53
C VAL A 133 1.67 -10.46 7.29
N ASN A 134 1.57 -11.71 7.74
CA ASN A 134 0.48 -12.13 8.61
C ASN A 134 0.41 -11.24 9.86
N ASN A 135 -0.80 -10.92 10.30
CA ASN A 135 -1.07 -10.11 11.51
C ASN A 135 -0.41 -8.71 11.56
N GLY A 136 0.25 -8.27 10.48
CA GLY A 136 0.92 -6.97 10.39
C GLY A 136 0.55 -6.16 9.15
N GLY A 137 -0.03 -6.81 8.13
CA GLY A 137 -0.41 -6.16 6.89
C GLY A 137 0.80 -5.69 6.08
N TYR A 138 0.63 -4.60 5.35
CA TYR A 138 1.69 -4.02 4.52
C TYR A 138 2.70 -3.25 5.37
N LEU A 139 3.94 -3.71 5.36
CA LEU A 139 5.04 -3.03 6.03
C LEU A 139 5.61 -1.89 5.19
N PRO A 140 6.27 -0.89 5.82
CA PRO A 140 7.00 0.14 5.10
C PRO A 140 8.03 -0.46 4.14
N TRP A 141 8.07 0.04 2.92
CA TRP A 141 9.04 -0.39 1.90
C TRP A 141 10.48 -0.23 2.38
N LYS A 142 11.32 -1.17 2.00
CA LYS A 142 12.76 -1.18 2.22
C LYS A 142 13.49 -1.24 0.88
N GLY A 143 14.78 -1.00 0.89
CA GLY A 143 15.60 -1.05 -0.32
C GLY A 143 17.07 -1.32 -0.04
N ASN A 144 17.81 -1.57 -1.11
CA ASN A 144 19.27 -1.64 -1.13
C ASN A 144 19.91 -2.52 -0.04
N GLY A 145 19.33 -3.70 0.21
CA GLY A 145 19.84 -4.67 1.18
C GLY A 145 19.30 -4.51 2.61
N VAL A 146 18.42 -3.53 2.86
CA VAL A 146 17.76 -3.39 4.18
C VAL A 146 16.66 -4.43 4.32
N ALA A 147 16.70 -5.22 5.39
CA ALA A 147 15.77 -6.31 5.64
C ALA A 147 14.31 -5.85 5.74
N ALA A 148 13.39 -6.59 5.10
CA ALA A 148 11.94 -6.43 5.15
C ALA A 148 11.27 -7.73 5.60
N GLY A 149 10.29 -7.63 6.47
CA GLY A 149 9.56 -8.78 7.04
C GLY A 149 9.48 -8.71 8.56
N GLY A 150 9.09 -9.81 9.17
CA GLY A 150 8.98 -9.93 10.62
C GLY A 150 10.32 -10.23 11.28
N THR A 151 10.45 -9.79 12.53
CA THR A 151 11.58 -10.14 13.41
C THR A 151 11.26 -11.35 14.29
N GLU A 152 9.98 -11.70 14.39
CA GLU A 152 9.50 -12.80 15.20
C GLU A 152 9.33 -14.08 14.37
N SER A 153 9.59 -15.23 14.96
CA SER A 153 9.49 -16.54 14.29
C SER A 153 8.07 -16.91 13.84
N THR A 154 7.06 -16.20 14.32
CA THR A 154 5.64 -16.39 13.98
C THR A 154 5.16 -15.45 12.88
N THR A 155 5.98 -14.48 12.46
CA THR A 155 5.66 -13.56 11.39
C THR A 155 6.23 -14.08 10.07
N TYR A 156 5.41 -14.23 9.07
CA TYR A 156 5.78 -14.70 7.74
C TYR A 156 5.26 -13.78 6.63
N ILE A 157 5.92 -13.84 5.48
CA ILE A 157 5.56 -13.06 4.30
C ILE A 157 4.51 -13.81 3.50
N GLU A 158 3.40 -13.16 3.23
CA GLU A 158 2.31 -13.66 2.38
C GLU A 158 2.41 -13.12 0.95
N ALA A 159 2.76 -11.84 0.78
CA ALA A 159 2.89 -11.22 -0.53
C ALA A 159 4.04 -10.22 -0.58
N ILE A 160 4.48 -9.92 -1.81
CA ILE A 160 5.60 -9.01 -2.07
C ILE A 160 5.34 -8.14 -3.30
N GLN A 161 5.99 -6.99 -3.31
CA GLN A 161 6.15 -6.09 -4.45
C GLN A 161 7.61 -5.67 -4.56
N VAL A 162 8.10 -5.50 -5.78
CA VAL A 162 9.49 -5.10 -6.03
C VAL A 162 9.52 -4.00 -7.09
N ALA A 163 10.35 -2.98 -6.88
CA ALA A 163 10.59 -1.89 -7.81
C ALA A 163 12.09 -1.65 -7.98
N ILE A 164 12.49 -1.14 -9.12
CA ILE A 164 13.84 -0.64 -9.39
C ILE A 164 13.81 0.81 -9.83
N THR A 165 14.88 1.55 -9.52
CA THR A 165 15.06 2.96 -9.91
C THR A 165 16.48 3.22 -10.42
N GLY A 166 16.76 4.46 -10.84
CA GLY A 166 18.06 4.84 -11.39
C GLY A 166 18.31 4.22 -12.77
N GLU A 167 19.57 3.95 -13.09
CA GLU A 167 19.98 3.36 -14.39
C GLU A 167 19.33 1.99 -14.65
N ALA A 168 19.22 1.14 -13.62
CA ALA A 168 18.54 -0.14 -13.74
C ALA A 168 17.14 0.02 -14.34
N ALA A 169 16.36 0.99 -13.88
CA ALA A 169 14.99 1.21 -14.36
C ALA A 169 14.92 1.75 -15.80
N LYS A 170 16.00 2.29 -16.34
CA LYS A 170 16.04 2.73 -17.75
C LYS A 170 16.14 1.55 -18.72
N HIS A 171 16.82 0.48 -18.33
CA HIS A 171 17.17 -0.66 -19.19
C HIS A 171 16.41 -1.94 -18.88
N TYR A 172 15.94 -2.12 -17.66
CA TYR A 172 15.34 -3.37 -17.19
C TYR A 172 13.96 -3.16 -16.62
N ASN A 173 13.17 -4.23 -16.63
CA ASN A 173 12.06 -4.48 -15.74
C ASN A 173 12.47 -5.51 -14.69
N VAL A 174 11.99 -5.39 -13.46
CA VAL A 174 12.14 -6.40 -12.44
C VAL A 174 10.92 -7.31 -12.44
N TYR A 175 11.16 -8.62 -12.67
CA TYR A 175 10.14 -9.65 -12.59
C TYR A 175 10.39 -10.52 -11.38
N TYR A 176 9.31 -10.96 -10.75
CA TYR A 176 9.38 -11.83 -9.58
C TYR A 176 8.18 -12.77 -9.52
N ARG A 177 8.41 -13.97 -9.01
CA ARG A 177 7.40 -14.97 -8.69
C ARG A 177 7.79 -15.74 -7.45
N GLY A 178 6.84 -16.43 -6.84
CA GLY A 178 7.05 -17.26 -5.67
C GLY A 178 6.14 -18.46 -5.67
N THR A 179 6.28 -19.29 -4.64
CA THR A 179 5.35 -20.36 -4.32
C THR A 179 4.82 -20.13 -2.93
N SER A 180 3.50 -20.16 -2.78
CA SER A 180 2.83 -20.18 -1.48
C SER A 180 2.56 -21.62 -1.06
N ALA A 181 2.51 -21.87 0.26
CA ALA A 181 2.36 -23.20 0.83
C ALA A 181 1.06 -23.91 0.38
N TYR A 182 -0.02 -23.15 0.27
CA TYR A 182 -1.35 -23.70 -0.09
C TYR A 182 -1.80 -23.29 -1.49
N ALA A 183 -1.57 -22.06 -1.92
CA ALA A 183 -1.95 -21.60 -3.26
C ALA A 183 -1.05 -22.16 -4.37
N GLY A 184 0.14 -22.69 -4.03
CA GLY A 184 1.10 -23.21 -4.99
C GLY A 184 1.89 -22.13 -5.71
N GLN A 185 2.41 -22.43 -6.90
CA GLN A 185 3.24 -21.51 -7.67
C GLN A 185 2.39 -20.36 -8.25
N HIS A 186 2.88 -19.13 -8.05
CA HIS A 186 2.33 -17.92 -8.62
C HIS A 186 2.88 -17.63 -10.02
N GLY A 187 2.12 -16.90 -10.82
CA GLY A 187 2.62 -16.30 -12.05
C GLY A 187 3.60 -15.17 -11.77
N TRP A 188 4.26 -14.68 -12.81
CA TRP A 188 5.17 -13.56 -12.73
C TRP A 188 4.45 -12.24 -12.45
N ALA A 189 4.99 -11.45 -11.56
CA ALA A 189 4.66 -10.04 -11.35
C ALA A 189 5.80 -9.17 -11.88
N CYS A 190 5.50 -7.94 -12.24
CA CYS A 190 6.42 -6.98 -12.82
C CYS A 190 6.30 -5.62 -12.14
N ASN A 191 7.41 -4.98 -11.85
CA ASN A 191 7.49 -3.57 -11.43
C ASN A 191 6.35 -3.14 -10.50
N GLU A 192 6.47 -3.35 -9.21
CA GLU A 192 5.49 -2.99 -8.18
C GLU A 192 4.15 -3.76 -8.22
N GLU A 193 3.92 -4.68 -9.15
CA GLU A 193 2.73 -5.52 -9.08
C GLU A 193 2.77 -6.42 -7.85
N LEU A 194 1.61 -6.72 -7.28
CA LEU A 194 1.50 -7.59 -6.11
C LEU A 194 1.63 -9.07 -6.52
N MET A 195 2.46 -9.83 -5.83
CA MET A 195 2.62 -11.27 -5.99
C MET A 195 2.48 -11.98 -4.64
N GLY A 196 1.74 -13.08 -4.62
CA GLY A 196 1.49 -13.86 -3.42
C GLY A 196 0.02 -13.87 -2.99
N THR A 197 -0.21 -13.93 -1.69
CA THR A 197 -1.56 -13.97 -1.11
C THR A 197 -1.77 -12.82 -0.11
N VAL A 198 -3.00 -12.37 0.07
CA VAL A 198 -3.37 -11.37 1.07
C VAL A 198 -4.63 -11.83 1.80
N ASP A 199 -4.62 -11.79 3.14
CA ASP A 199 -5.71 -12.17 4.02
C ASP A 199 -6.21 -13.62 3.82
N ARG A 200 -5.29 -14.54 3.46
CA ARG A 200 -5.62 -15.96 3.24
C ARG A 200 -4.97 -16.91 4.24
N GLY A 201 -4.11 -16.40 5.14
CA GLY A 201 -3.35 -17.22 6.09
C GLY A 201 -2.38 -18.17 5.38
N ASP A 202 -1.95 -17.83 4.18
CA ASP A 202 -0.97 -18.56 3.38
C ASP A 202 0.39 -17.84 3.46
N TYR A 203 1.48 -18.49 3.11
CA TYR A 203 2.82 -17.93 3.21
C TYR A 203 3.72 -18.36 2.05
N LEU A 204 4.66 -17.48 1.71
CA LEU A 204 5.66 -17.76 0.69
C LEU A 204 6.70 -18.76 1.23
N VAL A 205 6.98 -19.80 0.44
CA VAL A 205 8.03 -20.79 0.70
C VAL A 205 9.18 -20.67 -0.30
N SER A 206 8.95 -20.04 -1.45
CA SER A 206 10.00 -19.72 -2.43
C SER A 206 9.79 -18.33 -3.01
N LEU A 207 10.88 -17.72 -3.49
CA LEU A 207 10.88 -16.45 -4.20
C LEU A 207 12.02 -16.44 -5.21
N GLU A 208 11.73 -16.05 -6.44
CA GLU A 208 12.64 -15.80 -7.54
C GLU A 208 12.48 -14.36 -8.01
N VAL A 209 13.59 -13.66 -8.26
CA VAL A 209 13.59 -12.27 -8.74
C VAL A 209 14.64 -12.15 -9.84
N VAL A 210 14.25 -11.58 -10.98
CA VAL A 210 15.13 -11.44 -12.14
C VAL A 210 14.98 -10.06 -12.77
N LEU A 211 16.08 -9.54 -13.33
CA LEU A 211 16.05 -8.37 -14.21
C LEU A 211 15.99 -8.85 -15.67
N MET A 212 15.00 -8.36 -16.40
CA MET A 212 14.85 -8.62 -17.83
C MET A 212 15.02 -7.31 -18.60
N PRO A 213 15.72 -7.29 -19.74
CA PRO A 213 15.71 -6.14 -20.63
C PRO A 213 14.27 -5.71 -20.93
N LYS A 214 14.00 -4.40 -21.03
CA LYS A 214 12.64 -3.88 -21.25
C LYS A 214 11.95 -4.49 -22.48
N GLU A 215 12.73 -4.84 -23.50
CA GLU A 215 12.24 -5.40 -24.75
C GLU A 215 12.01 -6.92 -24.69
N ALA A 216 12.49 -7.59 -23.65
CA ALA A 216 12.47 -9.06 -23.59
C ALA A 216 11.10 -9.64 -23.17
N GLY A 217 10.22 -8.81 -22.63
CA GLY A 217 8.91 -9.27 -22.13
C GLY A 217 9.02 -10.10 -20.84
N ALA A 218 7.89 -10.67 -20.44
CA ALA A 218 7.81 -11.49 -19.22
C ALA A 218 8.49 -12.84 -19.40
N PRO A 219 9.15 -13.38 -18.34
CA PRO A 219 9.73 -14.72 -18.37
C PRO A 219 8.71 -15.86 -18.47
N GLY A 220 7.43 -15.57 -18.27
CA GLY A 220 6.35 -16.54 -18.31
C GLY A 220 4.98 -15.92 -18.07
N THR A 221 4.00 -16.73 -17.66
CA THR A 221 2.61 -16.27 -17.48
C THR A 221 2.46 -15.31 -16.28
N TYR A 222 1.55 -14.35 -16.43
CA TYR A 222 1.07 -13.47 -15.35
C TYR A 222 -0.13 -14.05 -14.61
N GLU A 223 -0.73 -15.10 -15.13
CA GLU A 223 -1.92 -15.70 -14.52
C GLU A 223 -1.61 -16.18 -13.11
N ARG A 224 -2.56 -15.98 -12.21
CA ARG A 224 -2.47 -16.43 -10.81
C ARG A 224 -1.31 -15.81 -10.01
N ARG A 225 -0.80 -14.62 -10.40
CA ARG A 225 0.26 -13.96 -9.64
C ARG A 225 -0.16 -13.52 -8.24
N PHE A 226 -1.45 -13.27 -8.03
CA PHE A 226 -2.02 -12.75 -6.79
C PHE A 226 -3.35 -13.39 -6.43
N PHE A 227 -3.59 -13.61 -5.13
CA PHE A 227 -4.85 -14.02 -4.56
C PHE A 227 -5.16 -13.25 -3.28
N SER A 228 -6.42 -12.87 -3.09
CA SER A 228 -6.97 -12.37 -1.82
C SER A 228 -8.18 -13.20 -1.40
N ASN A 229 -8.70 -12.94 -0.22
CA ASN A 229 -9.98 -13.49 0.23
C ASN A 229 -11.16 -13.06 -0.68
N HIS A 230 -10.98 -12.07 -1.55
CA HIS A 230 -11.98 -11.60 -2.52
C HIS A 230 -11.86 -12.24 -3.91
N SER A 231 -10.76 -12.93 -4.23
CA SER A 231 -10.44 -13.40 -5.59
C SER A 231 -11.48 -14.35 -6.19
N GLU A 232 -12.20 -15.09 -5.36
CA GLU A 232 -13.24 -16.04 -5.81
C GLU A 232 -14.56 -15.34 -6.12
N TYR A 233 -14.80 -14.18 -5.56
CA TYR A 233 -16.06 -13.44 -5.62
C TYR A 233 -16.05 -12.29 -6.63
N ILE A 234 -14.89 -11.63 -6.83
CA ILE A 234 -14.74 -10.50 -7.75
C ILE A 234 -14.48 -10.99 -9.18
N ARG A 235 -15.11 -10.33 -10.14
CA ARG A 235 -14.84 -10.49 -11.59
C ARG A 235 -14.62 -9.12 -12.19
N ILE A 236 -13.37 -8.83 -12.52
CA ILE A 236 -12.98 -7.56 -13.13
C ILE A 236 -13.11 -7.69 -14.63
N ALA A 237 -13.96 -6.85 -15.23
CA ALA A 237 -14.17 -6.77 -16.66
C ALA A 237 -14.39 -5.31 -17.07
N GLU A 238 -13.97 -4.96 -18.27
CA GLU A 238 -14.16 -3.62 -18.82
C GLU A 238 -15.64 -3.23 -18.79
N GLY A 239 -15.96 -2.14 -18.09
CA GLY A 239 -17.32 -1.61 -17.94
C GLY A 239 -18.28 -2.50 -17.15
N ASN A 240 -17.85 -3.65 -16.61
CA ASN A 240 -18.74 -4.58 -15.91
C ASN A 240 -18.05 -5.37 -14.78
N THR A 241 -17.38 -4.70 -13.88
CA THR A 241 -16.81 -5.33 -12.68
C THR A 241 -17.92 -5.70 -11.71
N THR A 242 -17.93 -6.95 -11.24
CA THR A 242 -18.97 -7.51 -10.37
C THR A 242 -18.38 -8.22 -9.15
N TYR A 243 -19.20 -8.30 -8.07
CA TYR A 243 -18.89 -9.06 -6.88
C TYR A 243 -20.13 -9.85 -6.45
N THR A 244 -19.98 -11.17 -6.41
CA THR A 244 -21.06 -12.09 -6.02
C THR A 244 -20.64 -12.83 -4.76
N ASN A 245 -21.47 -12.76 -3.71
CA ASN A 245 -21.25 -13.50 -2.47
C ASN A 245 -21.35 -15.02 -2.70
N ALA A 246 -20.88 -15.82 -1.74
CA ALA A 246 -20.91 -17.28 -1.81
C ALA A 246 -22.33 -17.85 -1.95
N ASP A 247 -23.34 -17.14 -1.45
CA ASP A 247 -24.77 -17.50 -1.57
C ASP A 247 -25.43 -17.06 -2.89
N GLY A 248 -24.64 -16.46 -3.81
CA GLY A 248 -25.13 -15.97 -5.09
C GLY A 248 -25.74 -14.56 -5.06
N THR A 249 -25.80 -13.91 -3.91
CA THR A 249 -26.30 -12.52 -3.79
C THR A 249 -25.25 -11.50 -4.20
N GLY A 250 -25.69 -10.32 -4.63
CA GLY A 250 -24.80 -9.20 -4.92
C GLY A 250 -24.26 -8.52 -3.65
N TYR A 251 -22.95 -8.29 -3.57
CA TYR A 251 -22.30 -7.59 -2.46
C TYR A 251 -22.54 -6.07 -2.53
N THR A 252 -22.63 -5.43 -1.37
CA THR A 252 -22.63 -3.95 -1.26
C THR A 252 -21.59 -3.53 -0.23
N GLY A 253 -20.65 -2.67 -0.62
CA GLY A 253 -19.59 -2.16 0.24
C GLY A 253 -18.25 -2.01 -0.48
N TRP A 254 -17.24 -1.62 0.29
CA TRP A 254 -15.86 -1.47 -0.17
C TRP A 254 -15.17 -2.83 -0.30
N VAL A 255 -14.36 -2.98 -1.35
CA VAL A 255 -13.49 -4.14 -1.59
C VAL A 255 -12.13 -3.64 -2.08
N ASP A 256 -11.07 -4.07 -1.40
CA ASP A 256 -9.69 -3.89 -1.83
C ASP A 256 -9.20 -5.17 -2.50
N HIS A 257 -8.82 -5.09 -3.76
CA HIS A 257 -8.33 -6.22 -4.53
C HIS A 257 -7.27 -5.79 -5.55
N ASP A 258 -6.13 -6.49 -5.55
CA ASP A 258 -5.00 -6.28 -6.47
C ASP A 258 -4.61 -4.79 -6.62
N ARG A 259 -4.41 -4.12 -5.47
CA ARG A 259 -4.01 -2.70 -5.39
C ARG A 259 -5.04 -1.70 -5.93
N ALA A 260 -6.24 -2.13 -6.22
CA ALA A 260 -7.37 -1.28 -6.55
C ALA A 260 -8.43 -1.36 -5.46
N ARG A 261 -9.15 -0.27 -5.24
CA ARG A 261 -10.28 -0.18 -4.35
C ARG A 261 -11.54 0.00 -5.15
N TYR A 262 -12.55 -0.76 -4.82
CA TYR A 262 -13.86 -0.74 -5.48
C TYR A 262 -14.95 -0.47 -4.46
N TYR A 263 -16.04 0.13 -4.89
CA TYR A 263 -17.29 0.12 -4.12
C TYR A 263 -18.35 -0.57 -4.94
N PHE A 264 -18.95 -1.59 -4.37
CA PHE A 264 -20.03 -2.35 -4.99
C PHE A 264 -21.38 -1.90 -4.45
N GLN A 265 -22.38 -1.88 -5.32
CA GLN A 265 -23.77 -1.70 -4.97
C GLN A 265 -24.59 -2.81 -5.63
N ASN A 266 -25.19 -3.70 -4.80
CA ASN A 266 -25.92 -4.87 -5.28
C ASN A 266 -25.11 -5.73 -6.29
N GLY A 267 -23.83 -5.97 -5.99
CA GLY A 267 -22.94 -6.80 -6.78
C GLY A 267 -22.33 -6.14 -8.01
N LYS A 268 -22.60 -4.87 -8.29
CA LYS A 268 -22.02 -4.13 -9.40
C LYS A 268 -21.12 -3.01 -8.88
N ALA A 269 -19.90 -2.89 -9.41
CA ALA A 269 -19.00 -1.80 -9.08
C ALA A 269 -19.59 -0.46 -9.59
N VAL A 270 -19.52 0.58 -8.75
CA VAL A 270 -19.91 1.94 -9.15
C VAL A 270 -18.84 2.54 -10.05
N THR A 271 -19.23 3.45 -10.94
CA THR A 271 -18.34 4.18 -11.86
C THR A 271 -18.65 5.67 -11.85
N GLY A 272 -17.70 6.51 -12.26
CA GLY A 272 -17.87 7.97 -12.24
C GLY A 272 -17.93 8.54 -10.81
N TRP A 273 -18.61 9.66 -10.65
CA TRP A 273 -18.73 10.33 -9.34
C TRP A 273 -19.82 9.70 -8.48
N ASN A 274 -19.48 9.32 -7.26
CA ASN A 274 -20.41 8.72 -6.29
C ASN A 274 -20.21 9.31 -4.88
N TYR A 275 -21.31 9.49 -4.16
CA TYR A 275 -21.29 9.84 -2.73
C TYR A 275 -21.35 8.57 -1.89
N ILE A 276 -20.31 8.33 -1.10
CA ILE A 276 -20.16 7.13 -0.26
C ILE A 276 -19.61 7.60 1.09
N ASP A 277 -20.23 7.18 2.19
CA ASP A 277 -19.80 7.48 3.55
C ASP A 277 -19.53 8.99 3.81
N GLY A 278 -20.36 9.87 3.22
CA GLY A 278 -20.26 11.32 3.37
C GLY A 278 -19.14 11.99 2.58
N MET A 279 -18.45 11.27 1.69
CA MET A 279 -17.44 11.78 0.78
C MET A 279 -17.85 11.54 -0.67
N LYS A 280 -17.24 12.31 -1.60
CA LYS A 280 -17.50 12.19 -3.05
C LYS A 280 -16.27 11.65 -3.75
N PHE A 281 -16.37 10.43 -4.26
CA PHE A 281 -15.31 9.69 -4.91
C PHE A 281 -15.51 9.58 -6.42
N PHE A 282 -14.40 9.41 -7.14
CA PHE A 282 -14.42 9.17 -8.58
C PHE A 282 -13.85 7.79 -8.92
N PHE A 283 -14.62 6.99 -9.67
CA PHE A 283 -14.24 5.66 -10.10
C PHE A 283 -14.09 5.62 -11.62
N ASN A 284 -13.11 4.88 -12.11
CA ASN A 284 -12.92 4.70 -13.56
C ASN A 284 -14.01 3.78 -14.17
N GLU A 285 -13.90 3.52 -15.47
CA GLU A 285 -14.86 2.70 -16.22
C GLU A 285 -14.92 1.24 -15.72
N ASN A 286 -13.82 0.73 -15.15
CA ASN A 286 -13.74 -0.60 -14.55
C ASN A 286 -14.19 -0.63 -13.07
N GLY A 287 -14.65 0.49 -12.52
CA GLY A 287 -15.10 0.62 -11.14
C GLY A 287 -13.98 0.74 -10.12
N ALA A 288 -12.72 0.90 -10.54
CA ALA A 288 -11.62 1.16 -9.62
C ALA A 288 -11.57 2.63 -9.20
N LEU A 289 -11.41 2.86 -7.89
CA LEU A 289 -11.27 4.20 -7.32
C LEU A 289 -10.04 4.90 -7.87
N ILE A 290 -10.20 6.14 -8.37
CA ILE A 290 -9.10 7.00 -8.77
C ILE A 290 -8.52 7.70 -7.53
N MET A 291 -7.23 7.43 -7.26
CA MET A 291 -6.52 7.92 -6.07
C MET A 291 -5.93 9.33 -6.23
N ASP A 292 -5.91 9.87 -7.44
CA ASP A 292 -5.53 11.25 -7.77
C ASP A 292 -6.53 11.79 -8.79
N VAL A 293 -7.43 12.65 -8.32
CA VAL A 293 -8.49 13.22 -9.15
C VAL A 293 -8.18 14.63 -9.65
N ASP A 294 -6.95 15.11 -9.47
CA ASP A 294 -6.53 16.48 -9.83
C ASP A 294 -6.89 16.82 -11.29
N ALA A 295 -6.57 15.89 -12.20
CA ALA A 295 -6.89 16.06 -13.64
C ALA A 295 -8.41 16.04 -13.93
N HIS A 296 -9.22 15.44 -13.07
CA HIS A 296 -10.68 15.31 -13.25
C HIS A 296 -11.46 16.50 -12.70
N ILE A 297 -10.91 17.19 -11.69
CA ILE A 297 -11.59 18.33 -11.05
C ILE A 297 -11.06 19.68 -11.55
N GLY A 298 -9.85 19.70 -12.16
CA GLY A 298 -9.17 20.93 -12.54
C GLY A 298 -8.81 21.81 -11.34
N LYS A 299 -8.39 23.03 -11.60
CA LYS A 299 -7.98 23.97 -10.55
C LYS A 299 -9.15 24.39 -9.68
N GLN A 300 -9.00 24.21 -8.37
CA GLN A 300 -9.98 24.59 -7.37
C GLN A 300 -9.64 25.94 -6.71
N ASP A 301 -10.64 26.64 -6.21
CA ASP A 301 -10.45 27.91 -5.50
C ASP A 301 -9.85 27.75 -4.11
N SER A 302 -10.11 26.64 -3.45
CA SER A 302 -9.61 26.34 -2.12
C SER A 302 -9.53 24.84 -1.86
N TYR A 303 -8.65 24.47 -0.95
CA TYR A 303 -8.44 23.10 -0.47
C TYR A 303 -8.42 23.08 1.05
N GLN A 304 -8.60 21.90 1.64
CA GLN A 304 -8.30 21.58 3.02
C GLN A 304 -7.28 20.44 3.05
N ILE A 305 -6.32 20.50 3.97
CA ILE A 305 -5.31 19.44 4.15
C ILE A 305 -5.59 18.72 5.47
N ARG A 306 -5.73 17.39 5.44
CA ARG A 306 -5.87 16.55 6.63
C ARG A 306 -4.65 15.66 6.76
N VAL A 307 -3.90 15.82 7.86
CA VAL A 307 -2.65 15.09 8.12
C VAL A 307 -2.89 14.06 9.20
N ASN A 308 -2.71 12.80 8.87
CA ASN A 308 -2.65 11.72 9.84
C ASN A 308 -1.20 11.59 10.33
N LYS A 309 -0.92 12.11 11.52
CA LYS A 309 0.40 12.10 12.14
C LYS A 309 0.85 10.67 12.46
N GLU A 310 -0.05 9.84 12.94
CA GLU A 310 0.23 8.44 13.33
C GLU A 310 0.76 7.62 12.15
N LEU A 311 0.11 7.74 11.00
CA LEU A 311 0.44 6.96 9.81
C LEU A 311 1.37 7.68 8.83
N ASN A 312 1.86 8.88 9.14
CA ASN A 312 2.76 9.65 8.27
C ASN A 312 2.21 9.82 6.84
N CYS A 313 0.96 10.22 6.73
CA CYS A 313 0.34 10.54 5.44
C CYS A 313 -0.63 11.72 5.57
N LEU A 314 -0.97 12.34 4.47
CA LEU A 314 -2.01 13.36 4.42
C LEU A 314 -2.92 13.13 3.21
N THR A 315 -4.13 13.67 3.29
CA THR A 315 -5.05 13.76 2.15
C THR A 315 -5.46 15.21 1.96
N VAL A 316 -5.42 15.64 0.70
CA VAL A 316 -5.95 16.95 0.29
C VAL A 316 -7.40 16.78 -0.14
N PHE A 317 -8.26 17.73 0.27
CA PHE A 317 -9.68 17.73 -0.05
C PHE A 317 -10.07 19.01 -0.80
N ALA A 318 -10.89 18.86 -1.83
CA ALA A 318 -11.57 19.96 -2.52
C ALA A 318 -13.02 20.12 -2.02
N LYS A 319 -13.60 21.29 -2.27
CA LYS A 319 -15.01 21.55 -1.97
C LYS A 319 -15.94 20.92 -3.01
N ASP A 320 -17.08 20.43 -2.53
CA ASP A 320 -18.24 20.07 -3.35
C ASP A 320 -19.38 21.09 -3.09
N GLY A 321 -19.21 22.29 -3.60
CA GLY A 321 -20.15 23.39 -3.34
C GLY A 321 -20.36 23.64 -1.84
N ASP A 322 -21.62 23.68 -1.42
CA ASP A 322 -22.04 23.91 -0.01
C ASP A 322 -21.85 22.68 0.88
N ASN A 323 -21.57 21.51 0.31
CA ASN A 323 -21.29 20.29 1.08
C ASN A 323 -19.92 20.32 1.80
N GLY A 324 -19.08 21.33 1.53
CA GLY A 324 -17.79 21.50 2.17
C GLY A 324 -16.68 20.66 1.54
N TYR A 325 -15.60 20.42 2.29
CA TYR A 325 -14.42 19.69 1.82
C TYR A 325 -14.63 18.16 1.93
N ILE A 326 -15.37 17.60 0.99
CA ILE A 326 -15.72 16.17 0.95
C ILE A 326 -15.21 15.42 -0.29
N VAL A 327 -14.51 16.10 -1.21
CA VAL A 327 -13.89 15.46 -2.38
C VAL A 327 -12.43 15.16 -2.05
N PRO A 328 -12.05 13.91 -1.74
CA PRO A 328 -10.63 13.55 -1.61
C PRO A 328 -9.95 13.72 -2.96
N VAL A 329 -8.86 14.49 -3.02
CA VAL A 329 -8.15 14.80 -4.26
C VAL A 329 -6.98 13.86 -4.46
N LYS A 330 -6.09 13.79 -3.48
CA LYS A 330 -4.92 12.92 -3.50
C LYS A 330 -4.37 12.67 -2.08
N ALA A 331 -3.75 11.51 -1.89
CA ALA A 331 -2.96 11.24 -0.71
C ALA A 331 -1.48 11.53 -0.98
N MET A 332 -0.76 11.94 0.06
CA MET A 332 0.68 12.17 0.00
C MET A 332 1.37 11.50 1.18
N LEU A 333 2.45 10.78 0.92
CA LEU A 333 3.31 10.24 1.96
C LEU A 333 4.07 11.38 2.62
N THR A 334 4.21 11.32 3.95
CA THR A 334 4.88 12.34 4.73
C THR A 334 5.88 11.74 5.71
N SER A 335 6.78 12.55 6.24
CA SER A 335 7.48 12.26 7.49
C SER A 335 7.22 13.42 8.45
N VAL A 336 6.45 13.14 9.48
CA VAL A 336 6.16 14.08 10.56
C VAL A 336 7.26 14.05 11.64
N GLY A 337 7.11 14.85 12.70
CA GLY A 337 7.94 14.81 13.89
C GLY A 337 7.13 14.55 15.14
N ASP A 338 7.83 14.19 16.22
CA ASP A 338 7.20 13.99 17.53
C ASP A 338 6.52 15.27 18.04
N ASP A 339 7.12 16.42 17.76
CA ASP A 339 6.59 17.74 18.12
C ASP A 339 5.55 18.29 17.12
N THR A 340 5.20 17.56 16.04
CA THR A 340 4.12 17.98 15.13
C THR A 340 2.81 18.12 15.92
N PRO A 341 2.22 19.33 16.04
CA PRO A 341 1.08 19.55 16.90
C PRO A 341 -0.20 18.99 16.30
N LEU A 342 -1.09 18.48 17.16
CA LEU A 342 -2.47 18.13 16.78
C LEU A 342 -3.36 19.37 16.80
N GLY A 343 -4.37 19.43 15.95
CA GLY A 343 -5.35 20.52 15.92
C GLY A 343 -5.64 21.04 14.53
N THR A 344 -6.34 22.18 14.48
CA THR A 344 -6.72 22.87 13.23
C THR A 344 -5.98 24.20 13.13
N PHE A 345 -5.33 24.42 12.00
CA PHE A 345 -4.47 25.55 11.73
C PHE A 345 -4.79 26.17 10.36
N GLN A 346 -4.19 27.33 10.06
CA GLN A 346 -4.27 27.97 8.76
C GLN A 346 -2.90 28.40 8.29
N THR A 347 -2.57 28.14 7.02
CA THR A 347 -1.26 28.44 6.42
C THR A 347 -1.05 29.96 6.31
N PRO A 348 -0.04 30.57 7.00
CA PRO A 348 0.14 32.02 6.99
C PRO A 348 1.12 32.54 5.92
N GLU A 349 2.08 31.72 5.46
CA GLU A 349 3.13 32.16 4.54
C GLU A 349 3.81 31.01 3.80
N LYS A 350 4.56 31.35 2.74
CA LYS A 350 5.27 30.40 1.88
C LYS A 350 6.67 30.89 1.53
N HIS A 351 7.62 29.96 1.34
CA HIS A 351 9.00 30.25 0.94
C HIS A 351 9.42 29.30 -0.18
N ARG A 352 9.99 29.82 -1.27
CA ARG A 352 10.47 28.96 -2.37
C ARG A 352 11.65 28.08 -1.92
N TRP A 353 12.61 28.69 -1.20
CA TRP A 353 13.70 28.07 -0.45
C TRP A 353 13.68 28.55 0.99
N ARG A 354 13.95 27.67 1.93
CA ARG A 354 14.02 27.98 3.36
C ARG A 354 15.26 27.36 3.97
N PHE A 355 16.08 28.18 4.69
CA PHE A 355 17.13 27.69 5.57
C PHE A 355 16.51 27.17 6.88
N MET A 356 16.92 25.98 7.27
CA MET A 356 16.35 25.24 8.41
C MET A 356 17.30 25.31 9.61
N VAL A 357 16.77 25.06 10.80
CA VAL A 357 17.52 25.13 12.07
C VAL A 357 18.68 24.13 12.18
N ASN A 358 18.66 23.05 11.37
CA ASN A 358 19.71 22.04 11.28
C ASN A 358 20.71 22.33 10.14
N GLU A 359 20.84 23.59 9.73
CA GLU A 359 21.75 24.07 8.71
C GLU A 359 21.57 23.46 7.30
N THR A 360 20.37 22.94 7.02
CA THR A 360 19.97 22.43 5.70
C THR A 360 19.00 23.40 5.02
N TYR A 361 18.75 23.13 3.75
CA TYR A 361 17.77 23.89 2.96
C TYR A 361 16.60 23.00 2.57
N THR A 362 15.45 23.61 2.26
CA THR A 362 14.27 22.91 1.75
C THR A 362 13.53 23.76 0.74
N GLN A 363 12.85 23.09 -0.19
CA GLN A 363 12.08 23.75 -1.26
C GLN A 363 10.60 23.78 -0.90
N TYR A 364 9.88 24.75 -1.50
CA TYR A 364 8.41 24.87 -1.47
C TYR A 364 7.83 24.80 -0.05
N ALA A 365 8.47 25.49 0.88
CA ALA A 365 8.04 25.47 2.26
C ALA A 365 6.75 26.29 2.44
N THR A 366 5.71 25.67 3.01
CA THR A 366 4.45 26.31 3.39
C THR A 366 4.28 26.20 4.89
N ARG A 367 4.24 27.34 5.60
CA ARG A 367 4.08 27.37 7.06
C ARG A 367 2.68 26.90 7.45
N ILE A 368 2.59 26.17 8.57
CA ILE A 368 1.33 25.62 9.08
C ILE A 368 0.77 26.54 10.17
N ILE A 369 1.63 27.09 11.06
CA ILE A 369 1.25 27.87 12.22
C ILE A 369 2.00 29.20 12.22
N ALA A 370 1.29 30.31 12.36
CA ALA A 370 1.88 31.63 12.41
C ALA A 370 2.90 31.76 13.55
N GLY A 371 4.09 32.29 13.25
CA GLY A 371 5.14 32.53 14.23
C GLY A 371 5.85 31.28 14.76
N GLN A 372 5.47 30.06 14.30
CA GLN A 372 6.09 28.81 14.72
C GLN A 372 6.86 28.13 13.57
N GLY A 373 7.74 27.17 13.93
CA GLY A 373 8.65 26.49 12.99
C GLY A 373 8.04 25.37 12.16
N PHE A 374 6.74 25.09 12.25
CA PHE A 374 6.09 23.97 11.59
C PHE A 374 5.77 24.29 10.13
N LEU A 375 6.28 23.46 9.21
CA LEU A 375 6.19 23.67 7.77
C LEU A 375 5.82 22.36 7.06
N PHE A 376 5.05 22.44 5.98
CA PHE A 376 5.13 21.49 4.87
C PHE A 376 6.34 21.87 4.02
N HIS A 377 7.18 20.93 3.63
CA HIS A 377 8.33 21.20 2.78
C HIS A 377 8.89 19.93 2.11
N SER A 378 9.69 20.08 1.06
CA SER A 378 10.41 18.97 0.44
C SER A 378 11.37 18.31 1.42
N ILE A 379 11.90 17.13 1.07
CA ILE A 379 13.10 16.60 1.71
C ILE A 379 14.19 17.68 1.72
N THR A 380 15.12 17.59 2.65
CA THR A 380 16.18 18.58 2.87
C THR A 380 17.34 18.42 1.89
N TYR A 381 18.04 19.53 1.65
CA TYR A 381 19.21 19.67 0.78
C TYR A 381 20.37 20.28 1.59
N GLU A 382 21.62 19.98 1.21
CA GLU A 382 22.80 20.58 1.84
C GLU A 382 22.90 22.07 1.57
N THR A 383 22.52 22.50 0.37
CA THR A 383 22.49 23.90 -0.06
C THR A 383 21.17 24.24 -0.75
N ALA A 384 20.95 25.52 -1.08
CA ALA A 384 19.78 25.95 -1.88
C ALA A 384 19.91 25.55 -3.38
N ASN A 385 20.36 24.33 -3.64
CA ASN A 385 20.52 23.73 -4.95
C ASN A 385 19.79 22.39 -5.01
N PRO A 386 18.90 22.14 -5.99
CA PRO A 386 18.15 20.90 -6.10
C PRO A 386 19.01 19.65 -6.38
N GLU A 387 20.29 19.81 -6.73
CA GLU A 387 21.26 18.73 -6.92
C GLU A 387 22.01 18.33 -5.64
N THR A 388 21.62 18.84 -4.48
CA THR A 388 22.26 18.55 -3.18
C THR A 388 21.29 17.92 -2.19
N LEU A 389 20.37 17.08 -2.69
CA LEU A 389 19.40 16.33 -1.89
C LEU A 389 20.11 15.43 -0.88
N ILE A 390 19.63 15.41 0.35
CA ILE A 390 20.04 14.43 1.36
C ILE A 390 19.26 13.14 1.12
N THR A 391 19.83 12.23 0.34
CA THR A 391 19.19 11.00 -0.18
C THR A 391 18.65 10.10 0.92
N SER A 392 19.35 10.00 2.06
CA SER A 392 18.85 9.23 3.20
C SER A 392 17.52 9.78 3.76
N GLY A 393 17.28 11.09 3.63
CA GLY A 393 16.00 11.70 3.98
C GLY A 393 14.88 11.30 3.04
N TYR A 394 15.17 11.19 1.74
CA TYR A 394 14.23 10.75 0.71
C TYR A 394 13.85 9.27 0.90
N ASN A 395 14.84 8.39 0.99
CA ASN A 395 14.64 6.95 1.14
C ASN A 395 13.93 6.56 2.46
N ASN A 396 13.93 7.44 3.45
CA ASN A 396 13.22 7.24 4.71
C ASN A 396 11.92 8.06 4.82
N LEU A 397 11.37 8.58 3.72
CA LEU A 397 10.05 9.20 3.76
C LEU A 397 8.99 8.16 4.13
N GLY A 398 8.02 8.55 4.97
CA GLY A 398 6.96 7.65 5.46
C GLY A 398 7.12 7.19 6.90
N VAL A 399 8.22 7.58 7.57
CA VAL A 399 8.45 7.34 9.00
C VAL A 399 8.69 8.65 9.75
N THR A 400 8.33 8.68 11.03
CA THR A 400 8.51 9.85 11.90
C THR A 400 10.00 10.14 12.12
N ARG A 401 10.49 11.30 11.64
CA ARG A 401 11.93 11.64 11.65
C ARG A 401 12.23 13.13 11.68
N SER A 402 11.25 14.00 11.77
CA SER A 402 11.47 15.44 11.83
C SER A 402 11.43 15.97 13.28
N LEU A 403 11.82 17.23 13.47
CA LEU A 403 11.62 17.94 14.75
C LEU A 403 10.20 18.51 14.90
N GLY A 404 9.29 18.24 13.92
CA GLY A 404 7.91 18.76 13.94
C GLY A 404 7.41 19.23 12.56
N CYS A 405 8.29 19.47 11.60
CA CYS A 405 7.91 19.75 10.21
C CYS A 405 7.30 18.51 9.53
N ILE A 406 6.56 18.73 8.45
CA ILE A 406 5.96 17.69 7.64
C ILE A 406 6.70 17.61 6.31
N ARG A 407 7.58 16.62 6.19
CA ARG A 407 8.43 16.42 5.00
C ARG A 407 7.65 15.69 3.92
N LEU A 408 7.90 16.03 2.66
CA LEU A 408 7.24 15.54 1.46
C LEU A 408 8.26 15.30 0.35
N THR A 409 7.91 14.60 -0.72
CA THR A 409 8.66 14.68 -1.98
C THR A 409 8.59 16.10 -2.54
N CYS A 410 9.51 16.45 -3.43
CA CYS A 410 9.56 17.78 -4.05
C CYS A 410 8.26 18.08 -4.81
N ALA A 411 7.72 17.13 -5.59
CA ALA A 411 6.45 17.32 -6.29
C ALA A 411 5.28 17.59 -5.36
N ASN A 412 5.16 16.86 -4.26
CA ASN A 412 4.07 17.03 -3.30
C ASN A 412 4.18 18.35 -2.53
N ALA A 413 5.38 18.74 -2.11
CA ALA A 413 5.61 20.03 -1.49
C ALA A 413 5.28 21.19 -2.45
N LYS A 414 5.71 21.05 -3.72
CA LYS A 414 5.39 22.01 -4.78
C LYS A 414 3.90 22.08 -5.05
N TRP A 415 3.21 20.93 -5.10
CA TRP A 415 1.76 20.89 -5.33
C TRP A 415 1.01 21.69 -4.24
N ILE A 416 1.33 21.48 -2.95
CA ILE A 416 0.76 22.26 -1.83
C ILE A 416 1.12 23.75 -1.98
N TYR A 417 2.38 24.05 -2.28
CA TYR A 417 2.84 25.42 -2.45
C TYR A 417 2.09 26.17 -3.56
N ASP A 418 1.84 25.54 -4.68
CA ASP A 418 1.23 26.18 -5.85
C ASP A 418 -0.32 26.26 -5.73
N ASN A 419 -0.96 25.24 -5.18
CA ASN A 419 -2.42 25.09 -5.22
C ASN A 419 -3.14 25.49 -3.92
N CYS A 420 -2.51 25.32 -2.75
CA CYS A 420 -3.09 25.69 -1.49
C CYS A 420 -2.79 27.15 -1.16
N LYS A 421 -3.75 28.06 -1.22
CA LYS A 421 -3.59 29.48 -0.93
C LYS A 421 -3.17 29.70 0.53
N ILE A 422 -2.60 30.87 0.84
CA ILE A 422 -2.45 31.35 2.23
C ILE A 422 -3.87 31.39 2.84
N GLY A 423 -3.99 30.92 4.10
CA GLY A 423 -5.28 30.72 4.77
C GLY A 423 -5.87 29.33 4.56
N THR A 424 -5.18 28.42 3.82
CA THR A 424 -5.65 27.01 3.69
C THR A 424 -5.70 26.35 5.07
N GLU A 425 -6.83 25.74 5.37
CA GLU A 425 -7.03 24.99 6.62
C GLU A 425 -6.25 23.67 6.61
N VAL A 426 -5.58 23.42 7.73
CA VAL A 426 -4.79 22.21 7.97
C VAL A 426 -5.29 21.56 9.27
N VAL A 427 -5.81 20.35 9.17
CA VAL A 427 -6.23 19.53 10.31
C VAL A 427 -5.19 18.45 10.54
N ILE A 428 -4.57 18.41 11.71
CA ILE A 428 -3.59 17.39 12.09
C ILE A 428 -4.19 16.52 13.20
N TYR A 429 -4.24 15.22 12.96
CA TYR A 429 -4.87 14.24 13.86
C TYR A 429 -4.06 12.95 13.95
N ASN A 430 -4.39 12.09 14.91
CA ASN A 430 -3.88 10.72 15.03
C ASN A 430 -5.00 9.73 14.70
N ASP A 431 -4.71 8.77 13.86
CA ASP A 431 -5.55 7.59 13.60
C ASP A 431 -4.66 6.44 13.12
N ALA A 432 -4.45 5.46 13.98
CA ALA A 432 -3.68 4.26 13.64
C ALA A 432 -4.48 3.26 12.79
N SER A 433 -5.81 3.40 12.74
CA SER A 433 -6.72 2.45 12.11
C SER A 433 -6.92 2.70 10.61
N SER A 434 -6.76 3.94 10.16
CA SER A 434 -7.02 4.31 8.76
C SER A 434 -6.09 5.43 8.28
N PRO A 435 -5.50 5.30 7.09
CA PRO A 435 -4.72 6.38 6.48
C PRO A 435 -5.61 7.53 5.98
N GLY A 436 -6.91 7.36 5.98
CA GLY A 436 -7.90 8.26 5.40
C GLY A 436 -8.67 7.60 4.25
N PRO A 437 -9.30 8.39 3.36
CA PRO A 437 -10.17 7.86 2.31
C PRO A 437 -9.41 7.11 1.22
N PHE A 438 -8.14 7.38 1.05
CA PHE A 438 -7.24 6.71 0.12
C PHE A 438 -6.27 5.76 0.84
N PHE A 439 -5.63 4.90 0.08
CA PHE A 439 -4.52 4.11 0.57
C PHE A 439 -3.34 5.00 0.98
N LYS A 440 -2.55 4.57 1.96
CA LYS A 440 -1.28 5.23 2.29
C LYS A 440 -0.28 5.04 1.15
N PRO A 441 0.28 6.13 0.56
CA PRO A 441 1.35 6.01 -0.42
C PRO A 441 2.60 5.38 0.17
N HIS A 442 3.42 4.72 -0.66
CA HIS A 442 4.71 4.19 -0.27
C HIS A 442 5.86 4.95 -0.95
N GLN A 443 7.07 4.73 -0.47
CA GLN A 443 8.28 5.36 -0.99
C GLN A 443 9.16 4.32 -1.70
N VAL A 444 9.32 4.48 -3.01
CA VAL A 444 10.34 3.77 -3.77
C VAL A 444 11.69 4.45 -3.54
N TRP A 445 12.71 3.67 -3.19
CA TRP A 445 14.04 4.18 -2.88
C TRP A 445 14.79 4.58 -4.15
N ILE A 446 15.66 5.57 -4.03
CA ILE A 446 16.59 5.99 -5.07
C ILE A 446 18.02 5.51 -4.73
N PRO A 447 18.94 5.47 -5.71
CA PRO A 447 20.35 5.17 -5.45
C PRO A 447 20.94 6.06 -4.34
N GLU A 448 21.84 5.49 -3.54
CA GLU A 448 22.42 6.22 -2.39
C GLU A 448 23.26 7.43 -2.80
N ASP A 449 23.84 7.39 -3.99
CA ASP A 449 24.64 8.45 -4.62
C ASP A 449 23.81 9.43 -5.46
N GLN A 450 22.50 9.22 -5.61
CA GLN A 450 21.62 10.15 -6.29
C GLN A 450 21.29 11.33 -5.38
N THR A 451 21.74 12.52 -5.76
CA THR A 451 21.62 13.76 -4.97
C THR A 451 20.53 14.70 -5.46
N TRP A 452 19.52 14.18 -6.14
CA TRP A 452 18.33 14.95 -6.57
C TRP A 452 17.04 14.14 -6.32
N ASP A 453 15.95 14.87 -6.06
CA ASP A 453 14.61 14.28 -5.93
C ASP A 453 14.05 13.98 -7.32
N PRO A 454 13.75 12.72 -7.69
CA PRO A 454 13.25 12.37 -9.02
C PRO A 454 11.86 12.96 -9.31
N THR A 455 11.17 13.42 -8.27
CA THR A 455 9.87 14.10 -8.42
C THR A 455 9.99 15.61 -8.62
N ASP A 456 11.21 16.17 -8.52
CA ASP A 456 11.43 17.61 -8.78
C ASP A 456 11.27 17.90 -10.28
N PRO A 457 10.36 18.80 -10.67
CA PRO A 457 10.18 19.19 -12.08
C PRO A 457 11.46 19.67 -12.77
N ALA A 458 12.46 20.13 -12.01
CA ALA A 458 13.76 20.53 -12.57
C ALA A 458 14.50 19.35 -13.23
N PHE A 459 14.16 18.13 -12.90
CA PHE A 459 14.77 16.90 -13.41
C PHE A 459 13.82 16.04 -14.24
N ALA A 460 12.70 16.61 -14.66
CA ALA A 460 11.73 15.89 -15.50
C ALA A 460 12.40 15.37 -16.80
N GLY A 461 12.46 14.04 -16.97
CA GLY A 461 13.08 13.38 -18.12
C GLY A 461 14.57 13.05 -17.98
N ARG A 462 15.15 13.19 -16.78
CA ARG A 462 16.54 12.80 -16.48
C ARG A 462 16.68 11.29 -16.28
#